data_242e2bd6d6dda3fab34a40c3ae8dea6c
#
_entry.id   242e2bd6d6dda3fab34a40c3ae8dea6c
#
_cell.length_a   1.000
_cell.length_b   1.000
_cell.length_c   1.000
_cell.angle_alpha   90.00
_cell.angle_beta   90.00
_cell.angle_gamma   90.00
#
_symmetry.space_group_name_H-M   'P 1'
#
loop_
_entity.id
_entity.type
_entity.pdbx_description
1 polymer ?
#
loop_
_entity_poly.entity_id
_entity_poly.type
_entity_poly.pdbx_seq_one_letter_code
_entity_poly.pdbx_strand_id
1 'polypeptide(L)'
;MTMKPIICLDFDGIFNNYQGYDGDNIGQPRPGIELFLKKLNTRYRVWICSVRRYSKIQVWLEQHNLLQYVEFVTSYKPKAVAYVDDRGITFNGDYKETLKQIYNFKTYWEKQNVDGL
;
A
#
# COMPACT_ATOMS: atom_id res chain seq x y z
N MET A 1 -1.13 -0.38 29.50
CA MET A 1 -0.31 -0.18 28.31
C MET A 1 -1.19 0.18 27.12
N THR A 2 -0.86 1.25 26.44
CA THR A 2 -1.60 1.67 25.27
C THR A 2 -1.06 0.95 24.05
N MET A 3 -1.95 0.34 23.25
CA MET A 3 -1.55 -0.28 22.02
C MET A 3 -1.13 0.80 21.01
N LYS A 4 -0.13 0.49 20.20
CA LYS A 4 0.24 1.37 19.10
C LYS A 4 -0.94 1.53 18.15
N PRO A 5 -1.11 2.72 17.55
CA PRO A 5 -2.17 2.90 16.56
C PRO A 5 -1.87 2.11 15.27
N ILE A 6 -2.91 1.89 14.50
CA ILE A 6 -2.81 1.16 13.23
C ILE A 6 -2.45 2.14 12.12
N ILE A 7 -1.49 1.75 11.27
CA ILE A 7 -1.31 2.35 9.97
C ILE A 7 -1.73 1.31 8.92
N CYS A 8 -2.51 1.73 7.94
CA CYS A 8 -3.01 0.84 6.91
C CYS A 8 -2.29 1.10 5.60
N LEU A 9 -1.68 0.05 5.05
CA LEU A 9 -0.93 0.15 3.80
C LEU A 9 -1.67 -0.61 2.70
N ASP A 10 -1.74 -0.02 1.51
CA ASP A 10 -2.06 -0.77 0.31
C ASP A 10 -0.93 -1.77 0.05
N PHE A 11 -1.21 -2.82 -0.71
CA PHE A 11 -0.20 -3.84 -1.00
C PHE A 11 0.52 -3.56 -2.31
N ASP A 12 -0.21 -3.61 -3.43
CA ASP A 12 0.39 -3.41 -4.75
C ASP A 12 0.93 -1.99 -4.88
N GLY A 13 2.19 -1.89 -5.29
CA GLY A 13 2.87 -0.62 -5.43
C GLY A 13 3.58 -0.15 -4.18
N ILE A 14 3.16 -0.60 -2.99
CA ILE A 14 3.83 -0.25 -1.73
C ILE A 14 4.84 -1.34 -1.37
N PHE A 15 4.45 -2.61 -1.43
CA PHE A 15 5.29 -3.74 -1.05
C PHE A 15 6.11 -4.28 -2.23
N ASN A 16 5.55 -4.25 -3.43
CA ASN A 16 6.11 -4.88 -4.61
C ASN A 16 6.34 -3.86 -5.74
N ASN A 17 7.13 -4.27 -6.73
CA ASN A 17 7.38 -3.46 -7.93
C ASN A 17 6.22 -3.59 -8.90
N TYR A 18 5.05 -3.04 -8.51
CA TYR A 18 3.81 -3.14 -9.27
C TYR A 18 3.82 -2.16 -10.44
N GLN A 19 3.50 -2.66 -11.63
CA GLN A 19 3.40 -1.86 -12.86
C GLN A 19 2.05 -2.06 -13.55
N GLY A 20 1.07 -2.58 -12.83
CA GLY A 20 -0.25 -2.90 -13.35
C GLY A 20 -0.60 -4.35 -13.07
N TYR A 21 -1.87 -4.71 -13.30
CA TYR A 21 -2.35 -6.05 -13.01
C TYR A 21 -1.70 -7.08 -13.93
N ASP A 22 -1.18 -8.15 -13.33
CA ASP A 22 -0.53 -9.26 -14.05
C ASP A 22 -0.96 -10.60 -13.42
N GLY A 23 -2.26 -10.85 -13.40
CA GLY A 23 -2.81 -12.07 -12.83
C GLY A 23 -2.42 -12.24 -11.37
N ASP A 24 -2.02 -13.47 -11.03
CA ASP A 24 -1.57 -13.80 -9.67
C ASP A 24 -0.11 -13.47 -9.42
N ASN A 25 0.59 -12.95 -10.41
CA ASN A 25 2.01 -12.61 -10.27
C ASN A 25 2.13 -11.32 -9.42
N ILE A 26 2.74 -11.47 -8.25
CA ILE A 26 2.96 -10.33 -7.34
C ILE A 26 4.27 -9.62 -7.67
N GLY A 27 5.26 -10.36 -8.14
CA GLY A 27 6.56 -9.80 -8.46
C GLY A 27 7.49 -9.72 -7.27
N GLN A 28 8.55 -8.95 -7.43
CA GLN A 28 9.61 -8.82 -6.42
C GLN A 28 9.28 -7.72 -5.41
N PRO A 29 9.83 -7.83 -4.19
CA PRO A 29 9.70 -6.75 -3.21
C PRO A 29 10.31 -5.46 -3.74
N ARG A 30 9.68 -4.37 -3.38
CA ARG A 30 10.19 -3.05 -3.70
C ARG A 30 11.45 -2.79 -2.87
N PRO A 31 12.54 -2.29 -3.48
CA PRO A 31 13.73 -1.96 -2.71
C PRO A 31 13.41 -0.98 -1.58
N GLY A 32 13.88 -1.29 -0.37
CA GLY A 32 13.65 -0.44 0.80
C GLY A 32 12.41 -0.79 1.61
N ILE A 33 11.59 -1.73 1.15
CA ILE A 33 10.35 -2.08 1.87
C ILE A 33 10.64 -2.60 3.28
N GLU A 34 11.66 -3.42 3.46
CA GLU A 34 11.96 -3.98 4.78
C GLU A 34 12.32 -2.87 5.78
N LEU A 35 13.18 -1.94 5.38
CA LEU A 35 13.57 -0.84 6.26
C LEU A 35 12.38 0.06 6.58
N PHE A 36 11.53 0.31 5.60
CA PHE A 36 10.30 1.08 5.78
C PHE A 36 9.40 0.43 6.83
N LEU A 37 9.19 -0.89 6.73
CA LEU A 37 8.35 -1.63 7.68
C LEU A 37 8.98 -1.64 9.07
N LYS A 38 10.29 -1.81 9.18
CA LYS A 38 11.00 -1.76 10.46
C LYS A 38 10.77 -0.42 11.16
N LYS A 39 10.88 0.67 10.41
CA LYS A 39 10.66 2.02 10.96
C LYS A 39 9.21 2.21 11.39
N LEU A 40 8.25 1.75 10.57
CA LEU A 40 6.83 1.85 10.93
C LEU A 40 6.53 1.08 12.21
N ASN A 41 7.12 -0.11 12.37
CA ASN A 41 6.86 -0.96 13.52
C ASN A 41 7.28 -0.34 14.85
N THR A 42 8.15 0.68 14.83
CA THR A 42 8.52 1.37 16.06
C THR A 42 7.38 2.20 16.65
N ARG A 43 6.40 2.59 15.83
CA ARG A 43 5.32 3.48 16.25
C ARG A 43 3.92 2.95 15.96
N TYR A 44 3.78 2.01 15.02
CA TYR A 44 2.49 1.59 14.51
C TYR A 44 2.37 0.09 14.47
N ARG A 45 1.13 -0.40 14.49
CA ARG A 45 0.78 -1.74 14.06
C ARG A 45 0.49 -1.65 12.57
N VAL A 46 1.16 -2.46 11.77
CA VAL A 46 1.05 -2.39 10.32
C VAL A 46 -0.02 -3.36 9.84
N TRP A 47 -1.03 -2.83 9.18
CA TRP A 47 -2.07 -3.61 8.53
C TRP A 47 -1.97 -3.40 7.02
N ILE A 48 -2.26 -4.46 6.27
CA ILE A 48 -2.40 -4.37 4.81
C ILE A 48 -3.88 -4.41 4.48
N CYS A 49 -4.33 -3.47 3.63
CA CYS A 49 -5.68 -3.45 3.09
C CYS A 49 -5.57 -3.64 1.58
N SER A 50 -6.04 -4.79 1.07
CA SER A 50 -5.90 -5.12 -0.34
C SER A 50 -7.04 -5.99 -0.81
N VAL A 51 -7.41 -5.87 -2.08
CA VAL A 51 -8.41 -6.74 -2.71
C VAL A 51 -7.81 -8.06 -3.18
N ARG A 52 -6.47 -8.21 -3.14
CA ARG A 52 -5.84 -9.50 -3.45
C ARG A 52 -6.24 -10.53 -2.41
N ARG A 53 -6.26 -11.79 -2.83
CA ARG A 53 -6.56 -12.91 -1.93
C ARG A 53 -5.57 -12.92 -0.76
N TYR A 54 -6.10 -12.97 0.45
CA TYR A 54 -5.32 -12.99 1.69
C TYR A 54 -4.19 -14.03 1.66
N SER A 55 -4.50 -15.26 1.25
CA SER A 55 -3.52 -16.35 1.25
C SER A 55 -2.33 -16.07 0.32
N LYS A 56 -2.57 -15.40 -0.80
CA LYS A 56 -1.51 -15.05 -1.75
C LYS A 56 -0.55 -14.03 -1.15
N ILE A 57 -1.09 -13.03 -0.48
CA ILE A 57 -0.28 -12.02 0.19
C ILE A 57 0.55 -12.65 1.31
N GLN A 58 -0.08 -13.50 2.13
CA GLN A 58 0.60 -14.13 3.25
C GLN A 58 1.77 -14.98 2.80
N VAL A 59 1.58 -15.81 1.79
CA VAL A 59 2.65 -16.67 1.25
C VAL A 59 3.80 -15.81 0.71
N TRP A 60 3.45 -14.73 -0.01
CA TRP A 60 4.47 -13.82 -0.56
C TRP A 60 5.28 -13.15 0.55
N LEU A 61 4.60 -12.69 1.61
CA LEU A 61 5.27 -12.07 2.76
C LEU A 61 6.23 -13.07 3.44
N GLU A 62 5.79 -14.33 3.60
CA GLU A 62 6.63 -15.37 4.17
C GLU A 62 7.87 -15.64 3.30
N GLN A 63 7.68 -15.76 2.00
CA GLN A 63 8.76 -16.01 1.05
C GLN A 63 9.84 -14.94 1.07
N HIS A 64 9.45 -13.71 1.37
CA HIS A 64 10.37 -12.56 1.37
C HIS A 64 10.75 -12.09 2.76
N ASN A 65 10.42 -12.87 3.79
CA ASN A 65 10.77 -12.59 5.19
C ASN A 65 10.21 -11.25 5.70
N LEU A 66 9.00 -10.91 5.26
CA LEU A 66 8.33 -9.66 5.63
C LEU A 66 7.14 -9.87 6.56
N LEU A 67 6.72 -11.13 6.77
CA LEU A 67 5.50 -11.41 7.53
C LEU A 67 5.57 -10.90 8.96
N GLN A 68 6.74 -10.93 9.58
CA GLN A 68 6.92 -10.50 10.97
C GLN A 68 6.61 -9.02 11.19
N TYR A 69 6.59 -8.22 10.13
CA TYR A 69 6.33 -6.77 10.23
C TYR A 69 4.87 -6.43 10.07
N VAL A 70 4.03 -7.37 9.70
CA VAL A 70 2.62 -7.14 9.37
C VAL A 70 1.76 -7.86 10.38
N GLU A 71 0.86 -7.11 11.05
CA GLU A 71 -0.02 -7.69 12.06
C GLU A 71 -1.24 -8.36 11.42
N PHE A 72 -1.79 -7.77 10.36
CA PHE A 72 -3.04 -8.25 9.78
C PHE A 72 -3.16 -7.86 8.31
N VAL A 73 -3.79 -8.73 7.53
CA VAL A 73 -4.15 -8.46 6.14
C VAL A 73 -5.67 -8.50 6.05
N THR A 74 -6.27 -7.46 5.48
CA THR A 74 -7.73 -7.34 5.37
C THR A 74 -8.14 -6.82 4.01
N SER A 75 -9.38 -7.10 3.61
CA SER A 75 -10.01 -6.47 2.45
C SER A 75 -10.86 -5.27 2.87
N TYR A 76 -10.96 -5.01 4.16
CA TYR A 76 -11.75 -3.89 4.69
C TYR A 76 -10.82 -2.78 5.14
N LYS A 77 -11.29 -1.54 5.01
CA LYS A 77 -10.56 -0.37 5.47
C LYS A 77 -10.74 -0.24 6.98
N PRO A 78 -9.72 -0.50 7.78
CA PRO A 78 -9.84 -0.41 9.24
C PRO A 78 -9.82 1.06 9.69
N LYS A 79 -10.20 1.29 10.95
CA LYS A 79 -9.97 2.58 11.58
C LYS A 79 -8.47 2.71 11.84
N ALA A 80 -7.83 3.63 11.16
CA ALA A 80 -6.38 3.81 11.22
C ALA A 80 -6.03 5.30 11.26
N VAL A 81 -4.83 5.62 11.69
CA VAL A 81 -4.37 7.02 11.73
C VAL A 81 -4.09 7.56 10.34
N ALA A 82 -3.75 6.69 9.40
CA ALA A 82 -3.50 7.08 8.02
C ALA A 82 -3.59 5.86 7.10
N TYR A 83 -3.82 6.12 5.83
CA TYR A 83 -3.86 5.10 4.78
C TYR A 83 -2.84 5.48 3.71
N VAL A 84 -1.92 4.56 3.43
CA VAL A 84 -0.90 4.75 2.40
C VAL A 84 -1.32 3.97 1.16
N ASP A 85 -1.54 4.66 0.07
CA ASP A 85 -2.18 4.12 -1.13
C ASP A 85 -1.63 4.83 -2.36
N ASP A 86 -1.42 4.09 -3.45
CA ASP A 86 -0.92 4.65 -4.69
C ASP A 86 -2.02 5.23 -5.59
N ARG A 87 -3.28 5.07 -5.21
CA ARG A 87 -4.44 5.55 -5.97
C ARG A 87 -5.30 6.54 -5.19
N GLY A 88 -4.89 6.87 -3.98
CA GLY A 88 -5.67 7.74 -3.12
C GLY A 88 -5.60 9.21 -3.53
N ILE A 89 -6.73 9.86 -3.44
CA ILE A 89 -6.82 11.32 -3.57
C ILE A 89 -7.31 11.82 -2.23
N THR A 90 -6.56 12.76 -1.63
CA THR A 90 -6.93 13.33 -0.34
C THR A 90 -7.95 14.42 -0.54
N PHE A 91 -9.12 14.24 0.09
CA PHE A 91 -10.16 15.27 0.06
C PHE A 91 -9.83 16.35 1.09
N ASN A 92 -9.68 17.58 0.63
CA ASN A 92 -9.35 18.73 1.48
C ASN A 92 -10.55 19.61 1.83
N GLY A 93 -11.77 19.16 1.50
CA GLY A 93 -12.99 19.92 1.72
C GLY A 93 -13.46 20.69 0.51
N ASP A 94 -12.74 20.65 -0.60
CA ASP A 94 -13.06 21.39 -1.82
C ASP A 94 -13.43 20.39 -2.93
N TYR A 95 -14.71 20.30 -3.25
CA TYR A 95 -15.21 19.40 -4.29
C TYR A 95 -14.69 19.72 -5.67
N LYS A 96 -14.55 21.01 -5.97
CA LYS A 96 -14.10 21.45 -7.29
C LYS A 96 -12.66 21.01 -7.55
N GLU A 97 -11.79 21.20 -6.57
CA GLU A 97 -10.40 20.75 -6.66
C GLU A 97 -10.31 19.24 -6.73
N THR A 98 -11.13 18.55 -5.96
CA THR A 98 -11.16 17.09 -5.95
C THR A 98 -11.56 16.52 -7.31
N LEU A 99 -12.57 17.11 -7.96
CA LEU A 99 -12.98 16.69 -9.31
C LEU A 99 -11.83 16.86 -10.31
N LYS A 100 -11.10 17.96 -10.19
CA LYS A 100 -9.95 18.22 -11.04
C LYS A 100 -8.88 17.16 -10.89
N GLN A 101 -8.59 16.78 -9.64
CA GLN A 101 -7.63 15.70 -9.36
C GLN A 101 -8.12 14.36 -9.89
N ILE A 102 -9.41 14.07 -9.78
CA ILE A 102 -9.98 12.83 -10.30
C ILE A 102 -9.81 12.75 -11.83
N TYR A 103 -10.14 13.83 -12.53
CA TYR A 103 -10.07 13.85 -13.99
C TYR A 103 -8.64 13.73 -14.52
N ASN A 104 -7.67 14.19 -13.75
CA ASN A 104 -6.26 14.20 -14.15
C ASN A 104 -5.43 13.09 -13.48
N PHE A 105 -6.10 12.21 -12.74
CA PHE A 105 -5.40 11.21 -11.95
C PHE A 105 -4.59 10.23 -12.80
N LYS A 106 -3.35 10.01 -12.36
CA LYS A 106 -2.49 8.93 -12.85
C LYS A 106 -1.69 8.42 -11.67
N THR A 107 -1.48 7.10 -11.60
CA THR A 107 -0.60 6.51 -10.59
C THR A 107 0.84 6.94 -10.86
N TYR A 108 1.72 6.80 -9.84
CA TYR A 108 3.11 7.18 -10.01
C TYR A 108 3.79 6.35 -11.12
N TRP A 109 3.43 5.07 -11.25
CA TRP A 109 4.02 4.19 -12.25
C TRP A 109 3.47 4.49 -13.66
N GLU A 110 2.24 4.97 -13.78
CA GLU A 110 1.69 5.44 -15.05
C GLU A 110 2.41 6.71 -15.51
N LYS A 111 2.70 7.62 -14.58
CA LYS A 111 3.46 8.84 -14.87
C LYS A 111 4.88 8.51 -15.32
N GLN A 112 5.52 7.54 -14.66
CA GLN A 112 6.87 7.10 -15.03
C GLN A 112 6.89 6.53 -16.44
N ASN A 113 5.89 5.74 -16.82
CA ASN A 113 5.80 5.17 -18.15
C ASN A 113 5.63 6.25 -19.23
N VAL A 114 4.86 7.29 -18.94
CA VAL A 114 4.68 8.42 -19.84
C VAL A 114 5.96 9.24 -19.95
N ASP A 115 6.60 9.52 -18.83
CA ASP A 115 7.80 10.35 -18.79
C ASP A 115 9.04 9.64 -19.33
N GLY A 116 9.01 8.31 -19.38
CA GLY A 116 10.10 7.50 -19.89
C GLY A 116 10.17 7.40 -21.42
N LEU A 117 9.29 8.07 -22.11
CA LEU A 117 9.27 8.07 -23.57
C LEU A 117 10.33 9.04 -24.17
#